data_1b954cf550120e4f68f8affaba271ebd
#
_entry.id   1b954cf550120e4f68f8affaba271ebd
#
_cell.length_a   1.000
_cell.length_b   1.000
_cell.length_c   1.000
_cell.angle_alpha   90.00
_cell.angle_beta   90.00
_cell.angle_gamma   90.00
#
_symmetry.space_group_name_H-M   'P 1'
#
loop_
_entity.id
_entity.type
_entity.pdbx_description
1 polymer ?
#
loop_
_entity_poly.entity_id
_entity_poly.type
_entity_poly.pdbx_seq_one_letter_code
_entity_poly.pdbx_strand_id
1 'polypeptide(L)'
;MSALPEGTIDRRLSALLTSRTSEEPVIALHGPRSVGKSTVLRGFAERAGSSVLDLDEPEVRAAVVSNPTVAVSTPAPVCIDEYQHAIGLLDALKARLNREGSHPGTAVLTGSTRQDNLPRTAQALTGRLHSMTIWPLS
;
A
#
# COMPACT_ATOMS: atom_id res chain seq x y z
N MET A 1 -19.22 22.97 8.53
CA MET A 1 -18.09 22.45 7.79
C MET A 1 -17.61 21.13 8.26
N SER A 2 -18.48 20.20 8.13
CA SER A 2 -18.20 18.84 8.59
C SER A 2 -17.06 18.18 7.80
N ALA A 3 -16.73 18.70 6.65
CA ALA A 3 -15.69 18.10 5.82
C ALA A 3 -14.28 18.36 6.32
N LEU A 4 -14.09 19.32 7.21
CA LEU A 4 -12.76 19.71 7.65
C LEU A 4 -11.95 18.59 8.30
N PRO A 5 -12.51 17.81 9.24
CA PRO A 5 -11.72 16.75 9.86
C PRO A 5 -11.22 15.72 8.85
N GLU A 6 -12.06 15.34 7.91
CA GLU A 6 -11.66 14.40 6.89
C GLU A 6 -10.56 14.96 6.00
N GLY A 7 -10.73 16.18 5.53
CA GLY A 7 -9.72 16.81 4.71
C GLY A 7 -8.40 16.97 5.44
N THR A 8 -8.45 17.28 6.73
CA THR A 8 -7.25 17.42 7.54
C THR A 8 -6.53 16.09 7.68
N ILE A 9 -7.28 15.01 7.92
CA ILE A 9 -6.69 13.67 8.04
C ILE A 9 -6.04 13.28 6.73
N ASP A 10 -6.73 13.48 5.62
CA ASP A 10 -6.19 13.13 4.31
C ASP A 10 -4.90 13.88 4.01
N ARG A 11 -4.85 15.16 4.35
CA ARG A 11 -3.65 15.96 4.11
C ARG A 11 -2.47 15.48 4.94
N ARG A 12 -2.71 15.18 6.21
CA ARG A 12 -1.65 14.68 7.08
C ARG A 12 -1.12 13.34 6.61
N LEU A 13 -2.03 12.44 6.28
CA LEU A 13 -1.62 11.11 5.81
C LEU A 13 -0.93 11.21 4.47
N SER A 14 -1.41 12.07 3.57
CA SER A 14 -0.78 12.24 2.27
C SER A 14 0.63 12.80 2.42
N ALA A 15 0.82 13.77 3.29
CA ALA A 15 2.14 14.36 3.51
C ALA A 15 3.08 13.33 4.14
N LEU A 16 2.59 12.57 5.11
CA LEU A 16 3.40 11.56 5.76
C LEU A 16 3.75 10.44 4.78
N LEU A 17 2.79 10.02 3.98
CA LEU A 17 3.02 8.99 2.97
C LEU A 17 4.07 9.45 1.97
N THR A 18 3.97 10.67 1.47
CA THR A 18 4.94 11.23 0.54
C THR A 18 6.33 11.25 1.16
N SER A 19 6.42 11.66 2.42
CA SER A 19 7.70 11.69 3.14
C SER A 19 8.29 10.30 3.26
N ARG A 20 7.48 9.32 3.65
CA ARG A 20 7.97 7.96 3.86
C ARG A 20 8.34 7.27 2.55
N THR A 21 7.62 7.53 1.48
CA THR A 21 7.95 6.93 0.18
C THR A 21 9.27 7.44 -0.37
N SER A 22 9.75 8.58 0.10
CA SER A 22 11.07 9.06 -0.29
C SER A 22 12.19 8.37 0.46
N GLU A 23 11.86 7.55 1.47
CA GLU A 23 12.86 6.87 2.31
C GLU A 23 12.73 5.35 2.29
N GLU A 24 11.52 4.84 2.16
CA GLU A 24 11.27 3.41 2.29
C GLU A 24 10.83 2.79 0.97
N PRO A 25 11.33 1.58 0.65
CA PRO A 25 10.94 0.93 -0.60
C PRO A 25 9.48 0.53 -0.65
N VAL A 26 8.92 0.00 0.44
CA VAL A 26 7.54 -0.45 0.49
C VAL A 26 6.90 0.08 1.75
N ILE A 27 5.73 0.68 1.59
CA ILE A 27 4.97 1.16 2.74
C ILE A 27 3.62 0.46 2.75
N ALA A 28 3.23 -0.03 3.92
CA ALA A 28 1.91 -0.63 4.10
C ALA A 28 1.12 0.18 5.11
N LEU A 29 -0.02 0.70 4.68
CA LEU A 29 -0.94 1.43 5.54
C LEU A 29 -1.96 0.45 6.10
N HIS A 30 -2.02 0.32 7.41
CA HIS A 30 -2.95 -0.56 8.09
C HIS A 30 -3.93 0.24 8.94
N GLY A 31 -5.15 -0.25 9.04
CA GLY A 31 -6.15 0.39 9.86
C GLY A 31 -7.54 -0.02 9.44
N PRO A 32 -8.55 0.41 10.19
CA PRO A 32 -9.93 0.08 9.85
C PRO A 32 -10.33 0.65 8.49
N ARG A 33 -11.30 0.02 7.85
CA ARG A 33 -11.77 0.48 6.53
C ARG A 33 -12.27 1.91 6.53
N SER A 34 -12.79 2.35 7.66
CA SER A 34 -13.45 3.65 7.76
C SER A 34 -12.51 4.83 7.90
N VAL A 35 -11.20 4.64 7.88
CA VAL A 35 -10.27 5.75 8.16
C VAL A 35 -9.70 6.41 6.90
N GLY A 36 -10.22 6.07 5.72
CA GLY A 36 -9.83 6.78 4.51
C GLY A 36 -8.53 6.33 3.87
N LYS A 37 -8.05 5.13 4.16
CA LYS A 37 -6.83 4.60 3.56
C LYS A 37 -6.88 4.59 2.04
N SER A 38 -8.00 4.11 1.49
CA SER A 38 -8.17 4.03 0.05
C SER A 38 -8.12 5.41 -0.61
N THR A 39 -8.74 6.39 0.04
CA THR A 39 -8.74 7.76 -0.47
C THR A 39 -7.32 8.33 -0.51
N VAL A 40 -6.55 8.10 0.55
CA VAL A 40 -5.18 8.56 0.61
C VAL A 40 -4.34 7.88 -0.46
N LEU A 41 -4.51 6.57 -0.62
CA LEU A 41 -3.76 5.82 -1.63
C LEU A 41 -4.07 6.31 -3.04
N ARG A 42 -5.36 6.52 -3.35
CA ARG A 42 -5.75 7.00 -4.66
C ARG A 42 -5.18 8.39 -4.95
N GLY A 43 -5.23 9.27 -3.96
CA GLY A 43 -4.64 10.59 -4.12
C GLY A 43 -3.14 10.53 -4.37
N PHE A 44 -2.45 9.66 -3.64
CA PHE A 44 -1.02 9.47 -3.83
C PHE A 44 -0.73 8.94 -5.24
N ALA A 45 -1.46 7.92 -5.67
CA ALA A 45 -1.26 7.33 -6.98
C ALA A 45 -1.51 8.34 -8.09
N GLU A 46 -2.56 9.13 -7.96
CA GLU A 46 -2.90 10.13 -8.95
C GLU A 46 -1.78 11.16 -9.10
N ARG A 47 -1.25 11.63 -8.00
CA ARG A 47 -0.14 12.59 -8.03
C ARG A 47 1.13 11.97 -8.62
N ALA A 48 1.31 10.67 -8.44
CA ALA A 48 2.47 9.97 -8.95
C ALA A 48 2.28 9.46 -10.39
N GLY A 49 1.09 9.63 -10.95
CA GLY A 49 0.81 9.13 -12.29
C GLY A 49 0.61 7.63 -12.36
N SER A 50 0.23 7.01 -11.26
CA SER A 50 0.03 5.57 -11.16
C SER A 50 -1.44 5.22 -11.01
N SER A 51 -1.79 3.97 -11.27
CA SER A 51 -3.12 3.44 -11.04
C SER A 51 -3.13 2.59 -9.79
N VAL A 52 -4.30 2.49 -9.17
CA VAL A 52 -4.46 1.65 -7.98
C VAL A 52 -5.10 0.33 -8.38
N LEU A 53 -4.51 -0.78 -7.93
CA LEU A 53 -5.11 -2.09 -8.04
C LEU A 53 -5.99 -2.30 -6.81
N ASP A 54 -7.30 -2.31 -7.02
CA ASP A 54 -8.27 -2.46 -5.94
C ASP A 54 -8.64 -3.94 -5.82
N LEU A 55 -8.07 -4.61 -4.82
CA LEU A 55 -8.27 -6.03 -4.67
C LEU A 55 -9.62 -6.39 -4.02
N ASP A 56 -10.42 -5.40 -3.68
CA ASP A 56 -11.83 -5.67 -3.35
C ASP A 56 -12.63 -6.02 -4.60
N GLU A 57 -12.16 -5.61 -5.76
CA GLU A 57 -12.82 -5.98 -7.00
C GLU A 57 -12.45 -7.40 -7.41
N PRO A 58 -13.43 -8.30 -7.58
CA PRO A 58 -13.13 -9.71 -7.84
C PRO A 58 -12.28 -9.96 -9.07
N GLU A 59 -12.50 -9.19 -10.13
CA GLU A 59 -11.72 -9.38 -11.37
C GLU A 59 -10.26 -8.98 -11.18
N VAL A 60 -10.03 -7.88 -10.49
CA VAL A 60 -8.68 -7.40 -10.21
C VAL A 60 -7.99 -8.39 -9.29
N ARG A 61 -8.68 -8.83 -8.24
CA ARG A 61 -8.14 -9.81 -7.31
C ARG A 61 -7.73 -11.09 -8.02
N ALA A 62 -8.61 -11.61 -8.87
CA ALA A 62 -8.31 -12.85 -9.59
C ALA A 62 -7.07 -12.69 -10.47
N ALA A 63 -6.93 -11.56 -11.13
CA ALA A 63 -5.77 -11.31 -11.97
C ALA A 63 -4.48 -11.25 -11.15
N VAL A 64 -4.51 -10.59 -10.00
CA VAL A 64 -3.33 -10.47 -9.13
C VAL A 64 -2.97 -11.81 -8.52
N VAL A 65 -3.96 -12.57 -8.05
CA VAL A 65 -3.71 -13.90 -7.48
C VAL A 65 -3.13 -14.82 -8.54
N SER A 66 -3.63 -14.72 -9.75
CA SER A 66 -3.19 -15.56 -10.86
C SER A 66 -1.74 -15.28 -11.26
N ASN A 67 -1.35 -14.01 -11.25
CA ASN A 67 0.01 -13.64 -11.66
C ASN A 67 0.49 -12.40 -10.90
N PRO A 68 0.94 -12.61 -9.65
CA PRO A 68 1.38 -11.47 -8.84
C PRO A 68 2.59 -10.74 -9.44
N THR A 69 3.46 -11.46 -10.12
CA THR A 69 4.64 -10.85 -10.71
C THR A 69 4.28 -9.78 -11.74
N VAL A 70 3.31 -10.06 -12.59
CA VAL A 70 2.86 -9.08 -13.56
C VAL A 70 2.23 -7.89 -12.87
N ALA A 71 1.44 -8.15 -11.82
CA ALA A 71 0.75 -7.09 -11.10
C ALA A 71 1.73 -6.08 -10.49
N VAL A 72 2.89 -6.54 -10.01
CA VAL A 72 3.85 -5.67 -9.37
C VAL A 72 4.99 -5.25 -10.28
N SER A 73 4.85 -5.48 -11.59
CA SER A 73 5.91 -5.13 -12.56
C SER A 73 5.66 -3.81 -13.27
N THR A 74 4.65 -3.07 -12.86
CA THR A 74 4.37 -1.76 -13.43
C THR A 74 5.37 -0.73 -12.92
N PRO A 75 5.47 0.44 -13.58
CA PRO A 75 6.36 1.49 -13.07
C PRO A 75 6.01 1.89 -11.64
N ALA A 76 7.03 2.17 -10.85
CA ALA A 76 6.85 2.59 -9.47
C ALA A 76 6.16 3.97 -9.43
N PRO A 77 5.35 4.24 -8.43
CA PRO A 77 5.00 3.35 -7.33
C PRO A 77 3.88 2.37 -7.72
N VAL A 78 4.02 1.14 -7.27
CA VAL A 78 2.94 0.15 -7.41
C VAL A 78 1.98 0.37 -6.25
N CYS A 79 0.73 0.71 -6.55
CA CYS A 79 -0.26 1.04 -5.52
C CYS A 79 -1.33 -0.03 -5.47
N ILE A 80 -1.48 -0.66 -4.30
CA ILE A 80 -2.38 -1.80 -4.15
C ILE A 80 -3.26 -1.61 -2.92
N ASP A 81 -4.57 -1.64 -3.13
CA ASP A 81 -5.56 -1.46 -2.07
C ASP A 81 -6.06 -2.82 -1.62
N GLU A 82 -6.11 -3.03 -0.30
CA GLU A 82 -6.57 -4.28 0.33
C GLU A 82 -5.70 -5.47 -0.07
N TYR A 83 -4.41 -5.32 0.11
CA TYR A 83 -3.42 -6.30 -0.35
C TYR A 83 -3.55 -7.67 0.32
N GLN A 84 -4.24 -7.75 1.47
CA GLN A 84 -4.41 -9.02 2.16
C GLN A 84 -5.21 -10.04 1.35
N HIS A 85 -5.93 -9.58 0.33
CA HIS A 85 -6.67 -10.48 -0.54
C HIS A 85 -5.75 -11.23 -1.52
N ALA A 86 -4.50 -10.84 -1.62
CA ALA A 86 -3.55 -11.51 -2.52
C ALA A 86 -2.15 -11.45 -1.91
N ILE A 87 -1.98 -12.11 -0.79
CA ILE A 87 -0.73 -12.07 -0.01
C ILE A 87 0.48 -12.48 -0.85
N GLY A 88 0.30 -13.32 -1.86
CA GLY A 88 1.40 -13.73 -2.74
C GLY A 88 2.10 -12.59 -3.43
N LEU A 89 1.47 -11.41 -3.53
CA LEU A 89 2.12 -10.25 -4.12
C LEU A 89 3.32 -9.78 -3.31
N LEU A 90 3.36 -10.10 -2.01
CA LEU A 90 4.50 -9.70 -1.17
C LEU A 90 5.77 -10.41 -1.61
N ASP A 91 5.68 -11.68 -2.00
CA ASP A 91 6.83 -12.39 -2.53
C ASP A 91 7.25 -11.82 -3.88
N ALA A 92 6.29 -11.42 -4.70
CA ALA A 92 6.60 -10.82 -5.98
C ALA A 92 7.29 -9.46 -5.81
N LEU A 93 6.85 -8.67 -4.83
CA LEU A 93 7.51 -7.41 -4.49
C LEU A 93 8.93 -7.66 -4.00
N LYS A 94 9.11 -8.65 -3.14
CA LYS A 94 10.44 -9.00 -2.65
C LYS A 94 11.35 -9.36 -3.81
N ALA A 95 10.85 -10.15 -4.76
CA ALA A 95 11.64 -10.52 -5.93
C ALA A 95 12.01 -9.28 -6.75
N ARG A 96 11.08 -8.34 -6.91
CA ARG A 96 11.37 -7.11 -7.62
C ARG A 96 12.46 -6.31 -6.92
N LEU A 97 12.37 -6.17 -5.60
CA LEU A 97 13.38 -5.43 -4.85
C LEU A 97 14.76 -6.10 -4.93
N ASN A 98 14.78 -7.43 -4.93
CA ASN A 98 16.04 -8.16 -5.08
C ASN A 98 16.63 -7.98 -6.46
N ARG A 99 15.80 -7.90 -7.49
CA ARG A 99 16.24 -7.80 -8.87
C ARG A 99 16.67 -6.38 -9.24
N GLU A 100 15.90 -5.40 -8.81
CA GLU A 100 16.09 -4.01 -9.22
C GLU A 100 16.73 -3.13 -8.16
N GLY A 101 16.84 -3.63 -6.94
CA GLY A 101 17.31 -2.85 -5.82
C GLY A 101 16.16 -2.30 -4.99
N SER A 102 16.46 -2.00 -3.73
CA SER A 102 15.43 -1.52 -2.78
C SER A 102 15.26 0.00 -2.93
N HIS A 103 14.74 0.42 -4.06
CA HIS A 103 14.55 1.84 -4.32
C HIS A 103 13.36 2.39 -3.53
N PRO A 104 13.52 3.56 -2.90
CA PRO A 104 12.40 4.18 -2.18
C PRO A 104 11.21 4.41 -3.11
N GLY A 105 10.01 4.22 -2.59
CA GLY A 105 8.80 4.48 -3.36
C GLY A 105 8.44 3.41 -4.36
N THR A 106 8.94 2.18 -4.18
CA THR A 106 8.61 1.11 -5.12
C THR A 106 7.15 0.71 -5.03
N ALA A 107 6.58 0.63 -3.82
CA ALA A 107 5.20 0.21 -3.66
C ALA A 107 4.55 0.81 -2.43
N VAL A 108 3.24 1.03 -2.52
CA VAL A 108 2.42 1.46 -1.41
C VAL A 108 1.21 0.55 -1.35
N LEU A 109 1.00 -0.08 -0.21
CA LEU A 109 -0.07 -1.04 0.00
C LEU A 109 -1.00 -0.54 1.10
N THR A 110 -2.28 -0.85 0.99
CA THR A 110 -3.19 -0.64 2.11
C THR A 110 -3.83 -1.96 2.47
N GLY A 111 -4.18 -2.10 3.74
CA GLY A 111 -4.86 -3.29 4.20
C GLY A 111 -5.68 -3.01 5.44
N SER A 112 -6.78 -3.75 5.57
CA SER A 112 -7.63 -3.70 6.76
C SER A 112 -7.27 -4.88 7.66
N THR A 113 -6.04 -5.33 7.58
CA THR A 113 -5.61 -6.52 8.28
C THR A 113 -5.45 -6.28 9.76
N ARG A 114 -5.54 -7.35 10.51
CA ARG A 114 -5.24 -7.33 11.92
C ARG A 114 -3.72 -7.38 12.10
N GLN A 115 -3.30 -7.01 13.29
CA GLN A 115 -1.87 -6.95 13.60
C GLN A 115 -1.18 -8.30 13.45
N ASP A 116 -1.89 -9.40 13.56
CA ASP A 116 -1.28 -10.72 13.45
C ASP A 116 -0.72 -10.99 12.06
N ASN A 117 -1.10 -10.21 11.06
CA ASN A 117 -0.54 -10.34 9.72
C ASN A 117 0.75 -9.54 9.52
N LEU A 118 1.06 -8.63 10.43
CA LEU A 118 2.23 -7.77 10.29
C LEU A 118 3.55 -8.54 10.29
N PRO A 119 3.77 -9.49 11.22
CA PRO A 119 5.05 -10.21 11.21
C PRO A 119 5.27 -10.98 9.93
N ARG A 120 4.22 -11.58 9.39
CA ARG A 120 4.33 -12.34 8.14
C ARG A 120 4.68 -11.42 6.98
N THR A 121 4.05 -10.25 6.92
CA THR A 121 4.33 -9.26 5.89
C THR A 121 5.79 -8.79 5.99
N ALA A 122 6.23 -8.50 7.20
CA ALA A 122 7.60 -8.04 7.42
C ALA A 122 8.60 -9.11 7.01
N GLN A 123 8.32 -10.38 7.33
CA GLN A 123 9.20 -11.47 6.95
C GLN A 123 9.30 -11.61 5.43
N ALA A 124 8.17 -11.50 4.74
CA ALA A 124 8.15 -11.65 3.29
C ALA A 124 9.06 -10.63 2.62
N LEU A 125 9.11 -9.42 3.15
CA LEU A 125 9.90 -8.34 2.55
C LEU A 125 11.26 -8.12 3.20
N THR A 126 11.62 -8.97 4.17
CA THR A 126 12.96 -8.99 4.77
C THR A 126 13.37 -7.62 5.32
N GLY A 127 12.46 -6.99 6.07
CA GLY A 127 12.74 -5.71 6.72
C GLY A 127 12.68 -4.49 5.81
N ARG A 128 12.30 -4.66 4.56
CA ARG A 128 12.19 -3.53 3.63
C ARG A 128 10.80 -2.91 3.62
N LEU A 129 9.92 -3.40 4.48
CA LEU A 129 8.57 -2.90 4.61
C LEU A 129 8.49 -1.93 5.79
N HIS A 130 7.91 -0.76 5.55
CA HIS A 130 7.59 0.17 6.61
C HIS A 130 6.09 0.15 6.83
N SER A 131 5.67 -0.26 8.01
CA SER A 131 4.25 -0.33 8.35
C SER A 131 3.81 0.95 9.03
N MET A 132 2.70 1.51 8.58
CA MET A 132 2.08 2.67 9.20
C MET A 132 0.67 2.27 9.61
N THR A 133 0.36 2.45 10.88
CA THR A 133 -0.97 2.14 11.40
C THR A 133 -1.76 3.42 11.54
N ILE A 134 -2.96 3.42 10.99
CA ILE A 134 -3.85 4.57 11.05
C ILE A 134 -4.95 4.26 12.06
N TRP A 135 -5.10 5.13 13.03
CA TRP A 135 -6.12 4.97 14.06
C TRP A 135 -7.27 5.93 13.79
N PRO A 136 -8.50 5.49 13.98
CA PRO A 136 -9.62 6.42 13.81
C PRO A 136 -9.55 7.51 14.88
N LEU A 137 -9.98 8.69 14.51
CA LEU A 137 -10.09 9.78 15.46
C LEU A 137 -11.31 9.53 16.35
N SER A 138 -11.13 9.62 17.61
CA SER A 138 -12.23 9.42 18.55
C SER A 138 -12.83 10.72 19.01
#